data_8a8ea3daa6a387c44ab18d6edc56cff5
#
_entry.id   8a8ea3daa6a387c44ab18d6edc56cff5
#
_cell.length_a   1.000
_cell.length_b   1.000
_cell.length_c   1.000
_cell.angle_alpha   90.00
_cell.angle_beta   90.00
_cell.angle_gamma   90.00
#
_symmetry.space_group_name_H-M   'P 1'
#
loop_
_entity.id
_entity.type
_entity.pdbx_description
1 polymer ?
#
loop_
_entity_poly.entity_id
_entity_poly.type
_entity_poly.pdbx_seq_one_letter_code
_entity_poly.pdbx_strand_id
1 'polypeptide(L)'
;MADVYKAVDTVENRTVAVKILKDEFSHNAEFLRRFRNESKAIAVLSHPNIVKIYDVGLTDDVKFIVMEYIDGITLKDFIEQQGALRWKDALHFITQILRALQHAHDKGIVHRDIKPQNIMLFEDGTIKVMDFGIARFSRIDGKTLSDKTVGSVHYISPEQARGDMTDERSDIY
;
A
#
# COMPACT_ATOMS: atom_id res chain seq x y z
N MET A 1 7.43 5.99 10.43
CA MET A 1 6.59 5.08 9.62
C MET A 1 7.16 3.66 9.63
N ALA A 2 7.64 3.08 8.54
CA ALA A 2 8.16 1.73 8.46
C ALA A 2 9.43 1.70 7.61
N ASP A 3 10.30 0.74 7.88
CA ASP A 3 11.45 0.43 7.05
C ASP A 3 11.19 -0.87 6.28
N VAL A 4 11.67 -0.97 5.03
CA VAL A 4 11.45 -2.14 4.19
C VAL A 4 12.79 -2.78 3.83
N TYR A 5 12.89 -4.07 4.05
CA TYR A 5 14.10 -4.85 3.82
C TYR A 5 13.85 -5.97 2.81
N LYS A 6 14.81 -6.19 1.94
CA LYS A 6 14.89 -7.42 1.13
C LYS A 6 15.46 -8.53 2.01
N ALA A 7 14.77 -9.67 2.07
CA ALA A 7 15.15 -10.81 2.91
C ALA A 7 14.91 -12.13 2.19
N VAL A 8 15.38 -13.21 2.78
CA VAL A 8 15.11 -14.58 2.31
C VAL A 8 14.25 -15.30 3.34
N ASP A 9 13.10 -15.77 2.93
CA ASP A 9 12.28 -16.72 3.67
C ASP A 9 12.96 -18.09 3.59
N THR A 10 13.58 -18.52 4.69
CA THR A 10 14.39 -19.74 4.73
C THR A 10 13.55 -21.03 4.75
N VAL A 11 12.26 -20.92 5.07
CA VAL A 11 11.32 -22.05 5.08
C VAL A 11 10.87 -22.35 3.65
N GLU A 12 10.40 -21.32 2.95
CA GLU A 12 9.88 -21.45 1.58
C GLU A 12 10.98 -21.24 0.52
N ASN A 13 12.20 -20.91 0.93
CA ASN A 13 13.36 -20.64 0.07
C ASN A 13 13.06 -19.63 -1.04
N ARG A 14 12.48 -18.50 -0.67
CA ARG A 14 12.09 -17.42 -1.60
C ARG A 14 12.54 -16.05 -1.11
N THR A 15 12.79 -15.12 -2.05
CA THR A 15 13.03 -13.72 -1.71
C THR A 15 11.72 -13.04 -1.33
N VAL A 16 11.74 -12.26 -0.25
CA VAL A 16 10.59 -11.53 0.28
C VAL A 16 10.96 -10.08 0.60
N ALA A 17 9.96 -9.21 0.69
CA ALA A 17 10.09 -7.91 1.30
C ALA A 17 9.52 -7.97 2.73
N VAL A 18 10.26 -7.46 3.70
CA VAL A 18 9.84 -7.39 5.10
C VAL A 18 9.69 -5.92 5.48
N LYS A 19 8.46 -5.50 5.75
CA LYS A 19 8.13 -4.15 6.21
C LYS A 19 8.01 -4.13 7.72
N ILE A 20 8.93 -3.43 8.39
CA ILE A 20 9.00 -3.35 9.85
C ILE A 20 8.45 -1.99 10.30
N LEU A 21 7.48 -2.01 11.20
CA LEU A 21 6.93 -0.78 11.80
C LEU A 21 7.93 -0.19 12.80
N LYS A 22 8.07 1.14 12.79
CA LYS A 22 8.90 1.86 13.77
C LYS A 22 8.26 1.86 15.15
N ASP A 23 9.09 1.84 16.19
CA ASP A 23 8.69 1.70 17.60
C ASP A 23 7.72 2.76 18.10
N GLU A 24 7.72 3.98 17.51
CA GLU A 24 6.80 5.05 17.86
C GLU A 24 5.30 4.66 17.76
N PHE A 25 4.99 3.59 17.00
CA PHE A 25 3.63 3.05 16.84
C PHE A 25 3.37 1.78 17.66
N SER A 26 4.40 1.23 18.31
CA SER A 26 4.34 -0.09 18.97
C SER A 26 3.59 -0.10 20.31
N HIS A 27 3.35 1.06 20.91
CA HIS A 27 2.82 1.17 22.28
C HIS A 27 1.32 1.47 22.34
N ASN A 28 0.64 1.69 21.19
CA ASN A 28 -0.79 1.96 21.14
C ASN A 28 -1.57 0.67 20.88
N ALA A 29 -2.24 0.13 21.90
CA ALA A 29 -3.01 -1.12 21.82
C ALA A 29 -4.14 -1.07 20.76
N GLU A 30 -4.78 0.08 20.59
CA GLU A 30 -5.81 0.27 19.58
C GLU A 30 -5.23 0.24 18.16
N PHE A 31 -4.09 0.90 17.97
CA PHE A 31 -3.32 0.83 16.72
C PHE A 31 -2.95 -0.61 16.37
N LEU A 32 -2.38 -1.37 17.31
CA LEU A 32 -1.99 -2.76 17.10
C LEU A 32 -3.17 -3.67 16.76
N ARG A 33 -4.31 -3.48 17.43
CA ARG A 33 -5.54 -4.22 17.12
C ARG A 33 -6.02 -3.95 15.70
N ARG A 34 -6.04 -2.69 15.28
CA ARG A 34 -6.44 -2.27 13.92
C ARG A 34 -5.46 -2.80 12.89
N PHE A 35 -4.16 -2.62 13.11
CA PHE A 35 -3.11 -3.14 12.23
C PHE A 35 -3.26 -4.65 12.01
N ARG A 36 -3.47 -5.43 13.09
CA ARG A 36 -3.70 -6.88 12.98
C ARG A 36 -4.92 -7.23 12.14
N ASN A 37 -6.04 -6.55 12.38
CA ASN A 37 -7.28 -6.85 11.68
C ASN A 37 -7.21 -6.46 10.20
N GLU A 38 -6.67 -5.30 9.87
CA GLU A 38 -6.54 -4.84 8.48
C GLU A 38 -5.49 -5.67 7.73
N SER A 39 -4.34 -5.97 8.33
CA SER A 39 -3.34 -6.82 7.68
C SER A 39 -3.88 -8.23 7.38
N LYS A 40 -4.69 -8.82 8.27
CA LYS A 40 -5.37 -10.09 8.00
C LYS A 40 -6.40 -9.98 6.88
N ALA A 41 -7.16 -8.89 6.84
CA ALA A 41 -8.12 -8.65 5.76
C ALA A 41 -7.42 -8.51 4.40
N ILE A 42 -6.27 -7.83 4.36
CA ILE A 42 -5.50 -7.66 3.13
C ILE A 42 -4.82 -8.98 2.70
N ALA A 43 -4.39 -9.80 3.65
CA ALA A 43 -3.73 -11.08 3.35
C ALA A 43 -4.61 -12.07 2.57
N VAL A 44 -5.94 -11.89 2.57
CA VAL A 44 -6.87 -12.71 1.75
C VAL A 44 -6.95 -12.25 0.29
N LEU A 45 -6.36 -11.09 -0.06
CA LEU A 45 -6.33 -10.61 -1.43
C LEU A 45 -5.36 -11.48 -2.25
N SER A 46 -5.86 -12.06 -3.31
CA SER A 46 -5.06 -12.84 -4.27
C SER A 46 -5.44 -12.40 -5.68
N HIS A 47 -4.59 -11.56 -6.27
CA HIS A 47 -4.80 -10.99 -7.60
C HIS A 47 -3.43 -10.69 -8.25
N PRO A 48 -3.25 -10.89 -9.57
CA PRO A 48 -1.96 -10.66 -10.24
C PRO A 48 -1.44 -9.21 -10.08
N ASN A 49 -2.34 -8.25 -9.99
CA ASN A 49 -2.00 -6.83 -9.86
C ASN A 49 -2.05 -6.31 -8.40
N ILE A 50 -2.03 -7.19 -7.40
CA ILE A 50 -1.91 -6.86 -5.97
C ILE A 50 -0.68 -7.54 -5.40
N VAL A 51 0.11 -6.82 -4.61
CA VAL A 51 1.25 -7.41 -3.88
C VAL A 51 0.73 -8.42 -2.87
N LYS A 52 1.23 -9.65 -2.95
CA LYS A 52 0.82 -10.73 -2.05
C LYS A 52 1.44 -10.54 -0.67
N ILE A 53 0.62 -10.57 0.37
CA ILE A 53 1.08 -10.69 1.75
C ILE A 53 1.23 -12.17 2.08
N TYR A 54 2.37 -12.54 2.64
CA TYR A 54 2.68 -13.91 3.05
C TYR A 54 2.43 -14.14 4.52
N ASP A 55 2.83 -13.16 5.36
CA ASP A 55 2.69 -13.28 6.81
C ASP A 55 2.63 -11.89 7.47
N VAL A 56 2.07 -11.85 8.69
CA VAL A 56 1.99 -10.66 9.54
C VAL A 56 2.39 -11.04 10.96
N GLY A 57 3.55 -10.57 11.38
CA GLY A 57 4.08 -10.81 12.71
C GLY A 57 3.82 -9.63 13.66
N LEU A 58 3.36 -9.97 14.86
CA LEU A 58 3.11 -9.04 15.97
C LEU A 58 3.71 -9.64 17.23
N THR A 59 5.02 -9.52 17.38
CA THR A 59 5.71 -9.86 18.63
C THR A 59 5.77 -8.65 19.53
N ASP A 60 6.17 -8.84 20.79
CA ASP A 60 6.31 -7.73 21.73
C ASP A 60 7.35 -6.70 21.24
N ASP A 61 8.43 -7.18 20.62
CA ASP A 61 9.54 -6.34 20.19
C ASP A 61 9.39 -5.81 18.76
N VAL A 62 8.79 -6.58 17.84
CA VAL A 62 8.79 -6.24 16.40
C VAL A 62 7.42 -6.49 15.78
N LYS A 63 6.94 -5.51 15.01
CA LYS A 63 5.72 -5.60 14.21
C LYS A 63 6.10 -5.52 12.74
N PHE A 64 5.79 -6.56 11.97
CA PHE A 64 6.23 -6.66 10.59
C PHE A 64 5.18 -7.29 9.66
N ILE A 65 5.32 -7.01 8.39
CA ILE A 65 4.59 -7.66 7.30
C ILE A 65 5.61 -8.29 6.35
N VAL A 66 5.44 -9.57 6.06
CA VAL A 66 6.20 -10.29 5.03
C VAL A 66 5.36 -10.32 3.76
N MET A 67 5.93 -9.82 2.67
CA MET A 67 5.22 -9.70 1.40
C MET A 67 6.11 -10.11 0.23
N GLU A 68 5.49 -10.27 -0.92
CA GLU A 68 6.16 -10.51 -2.19
C GLU A 68 7.22 -9.44 -2.45
N TYR A 69 8.43 -9.89 -2.74
CA TYR A 69 9.48 -9.00 -3.22
C TYR A 69 9.26 -8.73 -4.71
N ILE A 70 9.23 -7.46 -5.08
CA ILE A 70 9.06 -7.02 -6.46
C ILE A 70 10.38 -6.45 -6.95
N ASP A 71 10.94 -7.06 -7.98
CA ASP A 71 12.10 -6.53 -8.70
C ASP A 71 11.60 -5.59 -9.80
N GLY A 72 11.50 -4.33 -9.47
CA GLY A 72 10.91 -3.30 -10.31
C GLY A 72 11.09 -1.90 -9.73
N ILE A 73 10.48 -0.92 -10.37
CA ILE A 73 10.51 0.48 -9.92
C ILE A 73 9.09 0.96 -9.58
N THR A 74 8.95 2.04 -8.82
CA THR A 74 7.63 2.62 -8.62
C THR A 74 7.14 3.32 -9.89
N LEU A 75 5.82 3.37 -10.07
CA LEU A 75 5.23 4.15 -11.18
C LEU A 75 5.62 5.64 -11.07
N LYS A 76 5.86 6.13 -9.86
CA LYS A 76 6.38 7.49 -9.65
C LYS A 76 7.77 7.64 -10.29
N ASP A 77 8.71 6.76 -9.95
CA ASP A 77 10.08 6.81 -10.48
C ASP A 77 10.07 6.67 -12.01
N PHE A 78 9.20 5.81 -12.55
CA PHE A 78 9.02 5.66 -13.99
C PHE A 78 8.55 6.97 -14.65
N ILE A 79 7.54 7.64 -14.08
CA ILE A 79 7.04 8.92 -14.59
C ILE A 79 8.12 10.00 -14.50
N GLU A 80 8.88 10.05 -13.41
CA GLU A 80 9.97 11.01 -13.24
C GLU A 80 11.11 10.81 -14.26
N GLN A 81 11.39 9.57 -14.65
CA GLN A 81 12.40 9.24 -15.66
C GLN A 81 11.92 9.47 -17.10
N GLN A 82 10.67 9.12 -17.40
CA GLN A 82 10.13 9.18 -18.78
C GLN A 82 9.45 10.51 -19.11
N GLY A 83 9.06 11.28 -18.09
CA GLY A 83 8.19 12.44 -18.25
C GLY A 83 6.72 12.05 -18.44
N ALA A 84 6.01 12.79 -19.28
CA ALA A 84 4.58 12.53 -19.54
C ALA A 84 4.37 11.17 -20.23
N LEU A 85 3.49 10.36 -19.66
CA LEU A 85 3.12 9.05 -20.23
C LEU A 85 2.36 9.21 -21.56
N ARG A 86 2.62 8.33 -22.51
CA ARG A 86 1.77 8.21 -23.68
C ARG A 86 0.39 7.69 -23.25
N TRP A 87 -0.67 8.13 -23.88
CA TRP A 87 -2.04 7.75 -23.50
C TRP A 87 -2.27 6.23 -23.50
N LYS A 88 -1.60 5.47 -24.39
CA LYS A 88 -1.70 4.01 -24.45
C LYS A 88 -1.10 3.34 -23.23
N ASP A 89 0.05 3.83 -22.76
CA ASP A 89 0.74 3.31 -21.59
C ASP A 89 -0.08 3.66 -20.33
N ALA A 90 -0.59 4.89 -20.24
CA ALA A 90 -1.48 5.30 -19.16
C ALA A 90 -2.74 4.43 -19.10
N LEU A 91 -3.39 4.16 -20.25
CA LEU A 91 -4.56 3.29 -20.32
C LEU A 91 -4.22 1.85 -19.90
N HIS A 92 -3.06 1.35 -20.28
CA HIS A 92 -2.60 0.02 -19.89
C HIS A 92 -2.43 -0.09 -18.39
N PHE A 93 -1.76 0.88 -17.74
CA PHE A 93 -1.54 0.87 -16.30
C PHE A 93 -2.86 1.07 -15.53
N ILE A 94 -3.69 2.06 -15.90
CA ILE A 94 -4.94 2.33 -15.19
C ILE A 94 -5.91 1.13 -15.27
N THR A 95 -5.94 0.40 -16.38
CA THR A 95 -6.76 -0.79 -16.51
C THR A 95 -6.37 -1.87 -15.50
N GLN A 96 -5.07 -2.07 -15.28
CA GLN A 96 -4.57 -3.03 -14.30
C GLN A 96 -4.85 -2.58 -12.88
N ILE A 97 -4.68 -1.28 -12.58
CA ILE A 97 -5.00 -0.69 -11.27
C ILE A 97 -6.48 -0.90 -10.95
N LEU A 98 -7.38 -0.57 -11.89
CA LEU A 98 -8.83 -0.72 -11.69
C LEU A 98 -9.23 -2.17 -11.45
N ARG A 99 -8.59 -3.15 -12.10
CA ARG A 99 -8.83 -4.58 -11.84
C ARG A 99 -8.41 -4.99 -10.43
N ALA A 100 -7.27 -4.47 -9.96
CA ALA A 100 -6.81 -4.69 -8.60
C ALA A 100 -7.78 -4.09 -7.57
N LEU A 101 -8.21 -2.85 -7.79
CA LEU A 101 -9.17 -2.16 -6.93
C LEU A 101 -10.53 -2.87 -6.92
N GLN A 102 -11.06 -3.26 -8.08
CA GLN A 102 -12.32 -4.02 -8.16
C GLN A 102 -12.25 -5.29 -7.32
N HIS A 103 -11.15 -6.07 -7.43
CA HIS A 103 -10.97 -7.28 -6.62
C HIS A 103 -10.96 -7.01 -5.11
N ALA A 104 -10.36 -5.90 -4.67
CA ALA A 104 -10.34 -5.51 -3.26
C ALA A 104 -11.73 -4.99 -2.81
N HIS A 105 -12.38 -4.16 -3.61
CA HIS A 105 -13.71 -3.59 -3.33
C HIS A 105 -14.78 -4.69 -3.24
N ASP A 106 -14.75 -5.72 -4.09
CA ASP A 106 -15.64 -6.89 -4.02
C ASP A 106 -15.52 -7.65 -2.67
N LYS A 107 -14.41 -7.45 -1.96
CA LYS A 107 -14.14 -8.00 -0.62
C LYS A 107 -14.35 -6.98 0.51
N GLY A 108 -14.87 -5.81 0.19
CA GLY A 108 -15.10 -4.72 1.14
C GLY A 108 -13.81 -4.03 1.62
N ILE A 109 -12.70 -4.15 0.87
CA ILE A 109 -11.41 -3.56 1.20
C ILE A 109 -11.18 -2.34 0.33
N VAL A 110 -11.07 -1.15 0.94
CA VAL A 110 -10.76 0.13 0.30
C VAL A 110 -9.29 0.46 0.54
N HIS A 111 -8.56 0.87 -0.50
CA HIS A 111 -7.12 1.13 -0.44
C HIS A 111 -6.79 2.43 0.30
N ARG A 112 -7.47 3.52 0.00
CA ARG A 112 -7.38 4.85 0.65
C ARG A 112 -6.08 5.63 0.47
N ASP A 113 -5.12 5.12 -0.28
CA ASP A 113 -3.84 5.80 -0.55
C ASP A 113 -3.31 5.44 -1.95
N ILE A 114 -4.20 5.45 -2.95
CA ILE A 114 -3.80 5.23 -4.35
C ILE A 114 -2.97 6.41 -4.82
N LYS A 115 -1.74 6.10 -5.23
CA LYS A 115 -0.78 7.08 -5.77
C LYS A 115 0.36 6.34 -6.49
N PRO A 116 1.09 7.01 -7.39
CA PRO A 116 2.18 6.36 -8.15
C PRO A 116 3.28 5.73 -7.30
N GLN A 117 3.52 6.22 -6.07
CA GLN A 117 4.48 5.65 -5.13
C GLN A 117 4.07 4.26 -4.62
N ASN A 118 2.77 3.97 -4.59
CA ASN A 118 2.21 2.71 -4.10
C ASN A 118 1.89 1.72 -5.23
N ILE A 119 2.46 1.94 -6.42
CA ILE A 119 2.30 1.08 -7.58
C ILE A 119 3.69 0.69 -8.08
N MET A 120 3.99 -0.60 -8.06
CA MET A 120 5.22 -1.15 -8.63
C MET A 120 4.99 -1.52 -10.09
N LEU A 121 6.00 -1.25 -10.91
CA LEU A 121 6.03 -1.54 -12.34
C LEU A 121 7.18 -2.52 -12.63
N PHE A 122 6.87 -3.60 -13.32
CA PHE A 122 7.83 -4.55 -13.87
C PHE A 122 8.28 -4.14 -15.28
N GLU A 123 9.38 -4.71 -15.74
CA GLU A 123 9.93 -4.45 -17.09
C GLU A 123 8.94 -4.83 -18.22
N ASP A 124 8.12 -5.85 -18.00
CA ASP A 124 7.11 -6.30 -18.97
C ASP A 124 5.84 -5.42 -19.04
N GLY A 125 5.79 -4.34 -18.26
CA GLY A 125 4.63 -3.46 -18.16
C GLY A 125 3.52 -3.95 -17.24
N THR A 126 3.71 -5.06 -16.54
CA THR A 126 2.82 -5.50 -15.47
C THR A 126 2.95 -4.57 -14.27
N ILE A 127 1.84 -4.27 -13.58
CA ILE A 127 1.87 -3.50 -12.33
C ILE A 127 1.37 -4.31 -11.14
N LYS A 128 1.81 -3.92 -9.96
CA LYS A 128 1.23 -4.38 -8.69
C LYS A 128 0.96 -3.21 -7.76
N VAL A 129 -0.25 -3.16 -7.21
CA VAL A 129 -0.66 -2.21 -6.17
C VAL A 129 -0.17 -2.71 -4.83
N MET A 130 0.48 -1.82 -4.07
CA MET A 130 1.03 -2.09 -2.74
C MET A 130 0.27 -1.31 -1.66
N ASP A 131 0.53 -1.66 -0.40
CA ASP A 131 0.17 -0.85 0.78
C ASP A 131 -1.33 -0.57 0.96
N PHE A 132 -2.21 -1.54 0.64
CA PHE A 132 -3.64 -1.46 0.96
C PHE A 132 -3.87 -1.13 2.44
N GLY A 133 -4.69 -0.11 2.70
CA GLY A 133 -5.25 0.21 4.02
C GLY A 133 -4.27 0.63 5.13
N ILE A 134 -2.96 0.40 4.96
CA ILE A 134 -1.94 0.64 6.00
C ILE A 134 -1.80 2.14 6.35
N ALA A 135 -2.18 3.03 5.44
CA ALA A 135 -2.09 4.48 5.63
C ALA A 135 -3.06 5.04 6.68
N ARG A 136 -4.13 4.32 7.04
CA ARG A 136 -5.10 4.76 8.05
C ARG A 136 -4.49 4.84 9.45
N PHE A 137 -3.43 4.09 9.71
CA PHE A 137 -2.78 4.05 11.02
C PHE A 137 -2.03 5.34 11.37
N SER A 138 -1.55 6.09 10.40
CA SER A 138 -0.78 7.30 10.63
C SER A 138 -1.62 8.56 10.90
N ARG A 139 -2.96 8.49 10.78
CA ARG A 139 -3.86 9.65 10.90
C ARG A 139 -4.68 9.73 12.20
N ILE A 140 -4.50 8.81 13.15
CA ILE A 140 -5.41 8.68 14.31
C ILE A 140 -5.06 9.62 15.47
N ASP A 141 -3.89 10.22 15.51
CA ASP A 141 -3.46 11.04 16.65
C ASP A 141 -3.79 12.54 16.55
N GLY A 142 -4.83 12.94 15.82
CA GLY A 142 -5.33 14.33 15.86
C GLY A 142 -4.25 15.42 15.58
N LYS A 143 -3.05 15.04 15.23
CA LYS A 143 -1.98 15.95 14.85
C LYS A 143 -2.09 16.26 13.37
N THR A 144 -2.45 17.49 13.10
CA THR A 144 -2.33 18.21 11.83
C THR A 144 -1.20 17.66 10.96
N LEU A 145 -1.50 17.51 9.68
CA LEU A 145 -0.57 17.23 8.57
C LEU A 145 0.85 17.77 8.88
N SER A 146 1.75 16.89 9.32
CA SER A 146 3.16 17.23 9.42
C SER A 146 3.74 17.36 8.00
N ASP A 147 4.74 18.22 7.82
CA ASP A 147 5.36 18.59 6.53
C ASP A 147 5.77 17.41 5.61
N LYS A 148 5.82 16.18 6.12
CA LYS A 148 6.08 14.96 5.33
C LYS A 148 4.88 14.47 4.51
N THR A 149 3.69 15.04 4.68
CA THR A 149 2.45 14.68 3.96
C THR A 149 2.29 15.47 2.66
N VAL A 150 3.17 16.44 2.38
CA VAL A 150 3.07 17.36 1.23
C VAL A 150 2.95 16.62 -0.12
N GLY A 151 3.58 15.47 -0.29
CA GLY A 151 3.48 14.70 -1.55
C GLY A 151 2.17 13.92 -1.73
N SER A 152 1.41 13.64 -0.67
CA SER A 152 0.15 12.87 -0.75
C SER A 152 -1.09 13.75 -0.92
N VAL A 153 -0.98 15.05 -0.76
CA VAL A 153 -2.12 16.00 -0.83
C VAL A 153 -2.77 16.02 -2.22
N HIS A 154 -2.01 15.74 -3.27
CA HIS A 154 -2.51 15.75 -4.66
C HIS A 154 -3.43 14.57 -5.00
N TYR A 155 -3.48 13.53 -4.18
CA TYR A 155 -4.22 12.29 -4.42
C TYR A 155 -5.29 12.04 -3.35
N ILE A 156 -5.52 13.01 -2.46
CA ILE A 156 -6.49 12.86 -1.37
C ILE A 156 -7.88 13.23 -1.86
N SER A 157 -8.86 12.37 -1.65
CA SER A 157 -10.25 12.66 -2.00
C SER A 157 -10.87 13.73 -1.07
N PRO A 158 -11.92 14.45 -1.52
CA PRO A 158 -12.57 15.48 -0.71
C PRO A 158 -13.08 14.97 0.64
N GLU A 159 -13.66 13.78 0.70
CA GLU A 159 -14.12 13.14 1.93
C GLU A 159 -12.97 12.80 2.87
N GLN A 160 -11.84 12.33 2.33
CA GLN A 160 -10.63 12.10 3.12
C GLN A 160 -10.05 13.39 3.69
N ALA A 161 -10.06 14.48 2.90
CA ALA A 161 -9.58 15.78 3.35
C ALA A 161 -10.42 16.36 4.49
N ARG A 162 -11.73 16.09 4.50
CA ARG A 162 -12.66 16.50 5.57
C ARG A 162 -12.65 15.55 6.77
N GLY A 163 -12.05 14.37 6.65
CA GLY A 163 -12.12 13.33 7.68
C GLY A 163 -13.43 12.55 7.72
N ASP A 164 -14.22 12.63 6.64
CA ASP A 164 -15.47 11.91 6.48
C ASP A 164 -15.23 10.40 6.25
N MET A 165 -16.31 9.61 6.24
CA MET A 165 -16.23 8.19 5.90
C MET A 165 -15.84 8.01 4.45
N THR A 166 -14.88 7.10 4.21
CA THR A 166 -14.34 6.77 2.89
C THR A 166 -14.88 5.42 2.40
N ASP A 167 -15.25 5.36 1.14
CA ASP A 167 -15.64 4.13 0.45
C ASP A 167 -14.79 3.91 -0.82
N GLU A 168 -15.20 2.97 -1.68
CA GLU A 168 -14.50 2.64 -2.93
C GLU A 168 -14.32 3.83 -3.87
N ARG A 169 -15.20 4.83 -3.83
CA ARG A 169 -15.11 6.04 -4.66
C ARG A 169 -13.89 6.87 -4.32
N SER A 170 -13.41 6.81 -3.08
CA SER A 170 -12.19 7.51 -2.66
C SER A 170 -10.94 6.97 -3.35
N ASP A 171 -10.92 5.70 -3.76
CA ASP A 171 -9.80 5.10 -4.50
C ASP A 171 -9.82 5.48 -5.99
N ILE A 172 -10.97 5.91 -6.50
CA ILE A 172 -11.15 6.28 -7.92
C ILE A 172 -10.90 7.78 -8.15
N TYR A 173 -11.02 8.60 -7.11
CA TYR A 173 -10.77 10.05 -7.15
C TYR A 173 -9.31 10.36 -7.53
#